data_e917ba92f84d33e155d617a7e9c9a03b
#
_entry.id   e917ba92f84d33e155d617a7e9c9a03b
#
_cell.length_a   1.000
_cell.length_b   1.000
_cell.length_c   1.000
_cell.angle_alpha   90.00
_cell.angle_beta   90.00
_cell.angle_gamma   90.00
#
_symmetry.space_group_name_H-M   'P 1'
#
loop_
_entity.id
_entity.type
_entity.pdbx_description
1 polymer ?
#
loop_
_entity_poly.entity_id
_entity_poly.type
_entity_poly.pdbx_seq_one_letter_code
_entity_poly.pdbx_strand_id
1 'polypeptide(L)'
;MARRLAPNRRAYFQTHLPLLASIPGLQRTEVARVTRTLLGEPAYYLLAEMYFADGDALRAALKSPEWAASGENLQSFGGIDLATMFTAEVVEPPAG
;
A
#
# COMPACT_ATOMS: atom_id res chain seq x y z
N MET A 1 6.39 -15.76 2.52
CA MET A 1 5.51 -16.92 2.57
C MET A 1 4.16 -16.57 2.06
N ALA A 2 3.99 -16.81 0.78
CA ALA A 2 2.74 -16.46 0.10
C ALA A 2 1.53 -17.09 0.78
N ARG A 3 1.62 -18.34 1.19
CA ARG A 3 0.48 -19.02 1.82
C ARG A 3 0.07 -18.41 3.16
N ARG A 4 0.98 -17.69 3.85
CA ARG A 4 0.62 -17.02 5.09
C ARG A 4 -0.26 -15.80 4.83
N LEU A 5 -0.12 -15.21 3.65
CA LEU A 5 -0.98 -14.10 3.27
C LEU A 5 -2.36 -14.56 2.82
N ALA A 6 -2.47 -15.82 2.40
CA ALA A 6 -3.74 -16.33 1.88
C ALA A 6 -4.91 -16.20 2.88
N PRO A 7 -4.76 -16.52 4.19
CA PRO A 7 -5.84 -16.32 5.14
C PRO A 7 -6.21 -14.86 5.33
N ASN A 8 -5.25 -13.95 5.14
CA ASN A 8 -5.42 -12.51 5.35
C ASN A 8 -5.89 -11.78 4.10
N ARG A 9 -5.94 -12.48 2.99
CA ARG A 9 -6.29 -11.90 1.70
C ARG A 9 -7.68 -11.28 1.71
N ARG A 10 -8.65 -11.98 2.28
CA ARG A 10 -10.02 -11.48 2.38
C ARG A 10 -10.07 -10.20 3.19
N ALA A 11 -9.40 -10.17 4.36
CA ALA A 11 -9.36 -8.98 5.20
C ALA A 11 -8.72 -7.82 4.46
N TYR A 12 -7.64 -8.06 3.72
CA TYR A 12 -6.97 -7.04 2.94
C TYR A 12 -7.91 -6.41 1.91
N PHE A 13 -8.58 -7.23 1.12
CA PHE A 13 -9.44 -6.73 0.05
C PHE A 13 -10.79 -6.22 0.55
N GLN A 14 -11.37 -6.84 1.57
CA GLN A 14 -12.71 -6.50 2.03
C GLN A 14 -12.74 -5.40 3.09
N THR A 15 -11.69 -5.26 3.88
CA THR A 15 -11.67 -4.28 4.96
C THR A 15 -10.56 -3.24 4.82
N HIS A 16 -9.36 -3.65 4.50
CA HIS A 16 -8.21 -2.73 4.46
C HIS A 16 -8.26 -1.78 3.26
N LEU A 17 -8.46 -2.29 2.06
CA LEU A 17 -8.48 -1.44 0.86
C LEU A 17 -9.57 -0.38 0.90
N PRO A 18 -10.81 -0.68 1.35
CA PRO A 18 -11.82 0.38 1.49
C PRO A 18 -11.41 1.48 2.46
N LEU A 19 -10.68 1.15 3.53
CA LEU A 19 -10.17 2.17 4.44
C LEU A 19 -9.14 3.07 3.77
N LEU A 20 -8.30 2.52 2.91
CA LEU A 20 -7.34 3.34 2.15
C LEU A 20 -8.06 4.38 1.29
N ALA A 21 -9.20 4.03 0.74
CA ALA A 21 -9.97 4.94 -0.10
C ALA A 21 -10.47 6.17 0.66
N SER A 22 -10.53 6.11 1.98
CA SER A 22 -10.97 7.24 2.81
C SER A 22 -9.85 8.22 3.15
N ILE A 23 -8.61 7.93 2.81
CA ILE A 23 -7.46 8.78 3.15
C ILE A 23 -7.55 10.10 2.40
N PRO A 24 -7.47 11.24 3.12
CA PRO A 24 -7.62 12.54 2.47
C PRO A 24 -6.49 12.81 1.48
N GLY A 25 -6.83 13.39 0.35
CA GLY A 25 -5.87 13.75 -0.70
C GLY A 25 -5.44 12.59 -1.59
N LEU A 26 -5.91 11.39 -1.33
CA LEU A 26 -5.62 10.25 -2.17
C LEU A 26 -6.26 10.43 -3.54
N GLN A 27 -5.44 10.40 -4.59
CA GLN A 27 -5.92 10.57 -5.97
C GLN A 27 -6.29 9.24 -6.60
N ARG A 28 -5.47 8.22 -6.37
CA ARG A 28 -5.78 6.88 -6.85
C ARG A 28 -4.93 5.85 -6.12
N THR A 29 -5.38 4.62 -6.16
CA THR A 29 -4.67 3.47 -5.63
C THR A 29 -4.59 2.41 -6.71
N GLU A 30 -3.43 1.81 -6.87
CA GLU A 30 -3.26 0.64 -7.71
C GLU A 30 -2.79 -0.52 -6.85
N VAL A 31 -3.42 -1.66 -7.01
CA VAL A 31 -3.01 -2.89 -6.32
C VAL A 31 -2.70 -3.93 -7.36
N ALA A 32 -1.50 -4.48 -7.28
CA ALA A 32 -1.05 -5.50 -8.21
C ALA A 32 -0.62 -6.74 -7.44
N ARG A 33 -0.95 -7.89 -7.98
CA ARG A 33 -0.45 -9.16 -7.45
C ARG A 33 0.85 -9.48 -8.16
N VAL A 34 1.89 -9.76 -7.37
CA VAL A 34 3.17 -10.18 -7.93
C VAL A 34 2.99 -11.60 -8.48
N THR A 35 3.22 -11.77 -9.77
CA THR A 35 3.03 -13.06 -10.42
C THR A 35 4.33 -13.86 -10.50
N ARG A 36 5.47 -13.18 -10.56
CA ARG A 36 6.76 -13.84 -10.69
C ARG A 36 7.88 -12.86 -10.38
N THR A 37 8.88 -13.32 -9.65
CA THR A 37 10.12 -12.57 -9.44
C THR A 37 11.11 -12.94 -10.52
N LEU A 38 11.61 -11.95 -11.23
CA LEU A 38 12.60 -12.17 -12.31
C LEU A 38 14.03 -12.14 -11.80
N LEU A 39 14.28 -11.33 -10.77
CA LEU A 39 15.61 -11.15 -10.22
C LEU A 39 15.47 -10.63 -8.79
N GLY A 40 16.31 -11.13 -7.92
CA GLY A 40 16.42 -10.63 -6.55
C GLY A 40 15.43 -11.24 -5.57
N GLU A 41 15.61 -10.86 -4.33
CA GLU A 41 14.78 -11.29 -3.18
C GLU A 41 14.59 -10.12 -2.23
N PRO A 42 13.56 -10.13 -1.37
CA PRO A 42 12.53 -11.14 -1.25
C PRO A 42 11.43 -10.97 -2.30
N ALA A 43 10.66 -12.03 -2.48
CA ALA A 43 9.46 -11.96 -3.31
C ALA A 43 8.32 -11.36 -2.50
N TYR A 44 7.57 -10.46 -3.13
CA TYR A 44 6.38 -9.87 -2.53
C TYR A 44 5.13 -10.50 -3.13
N TYR A 45 4.06 -10.56 -2.35
CA TYR A 45 2.78 -11.08 -2.81
C TYR A 45 1.95 -10.00 -3.49
N LEU A 46 1.81 -8.86 -2.84
CA LEU A 46 1.04 -7.73 -3.36
C LEU A 46 1.88 -6.46 -3.34
N LEU A 47 1.62 -5.61 -4.30
CA LEU A 47 2.15 -4.26 -4.37
C LEU A 47 0.98 -3.30 -4.40
N ALA A 48 0.90 -2.42 -3.41
CA ALA A 48 -0.12 -1.37 -3.37
C ALA A 48 0.57 -0.03 -3.51
N GLU A 49 0.10 0.77 -4.45
CA GLU A 49 0.61 2.10 -4.69
C GLU A 49 -0.50 3.12 -4.50
N MET A 50 -0.21 4.15 -3.72
CA MET A 50 -1.14 5.24 -3.45
C MET A 50 -0.55 6.52 -3.97
N TYR A 51 -1.33 7.30 -4.70
CA TYR A 51 -0.87 8.49 -5.40
C TYR A 51 -1.47 9.74 -4.80
N PHE A 52 -0.62 10.74 -4.56
CA PHE A 52 -0.99 12.05 -4.03
C PHE A 52 -0.45 13.13 -4.96
N ALA A 53 -1.08 14.32 -4.93
CA ALA A 53 -0.72 15.39 -5.84
C ALA A 53 0.72 15.86 -5.67
N ASP A 54 1.19 15.95 -4.42
CA ASP A 54 2.51 16.47 -4.07
C ASP A 54 2.91 15.99 -2.67
N GLY A 55 4.10 16.38 -2.26
CA GLY A 55 4.63 16.01 -0.95
C GLY A 55 3.83 16.58 0.22
N ASP A 56 3.24 17.74 0.06
CA ASP A 56 2.41 18.33 1.12
C ASP A 56 1.14 17.53 1.33
N ALA A 57 0.48 17.10 0.24
CA ALA A 57 -0.68 16.26 0.32
C ALA A 57 -0.35 14.90 0.96
N LEU A 58 0.78 14.33 0.61
CA LEU A 58 1.24 13.08 1.20
C LEU A 58 1.49 13.24 2.70
N ARG A 59 2.20 14.28 3.11
CA ARG A 59 2.47 14.51 4.53
C ARG A 59 1.19 14.70 5.33
N ALA A 60 0.23 15.44 4.79
CA ALA A 60 -1.07 15.62 5.44
C ALA A 60 -1.81 14.30 5.58
N ALA A 61 -1.79 13.48 4.54
CA ALA A 61 -2.42 12.16 4.57
C ALA A 61 -1.82 11.26 5.65
N LEU A 62 -0.50 11.25 5.78
CA LEU A 62 0.20 10.43 6.77
C LEU A 62 -0.10 10.84 8.21
N LYS A 63 -0.58 12.06 8.42
CA LYS A 63 -0.98 12.57 9.74
C LYS A 63 -2.47 12.42 10.00
N SER A 64 -3.22 11.90 9.04
CA SER A 64 -4.67 11.83 9.16
C SER A 64 -5.12 10.67 10.04
N PRO A 65 -6.30 10.81 10.69
CA PRO A 65 -6.87 9.69 11.43
C PRO A 65 -7.24 8.52 10.54
N GLU A 66 -7.56 8.78 9.27
CA GLU A 66 -7.86 7.73 8.29
C GLU A 66 -6.64 6.85 8.02
N TRP A 67 -5.46 7.46 7.91
CA TRP A 67 -4.22 6.70 7.77
C TRP A 67 -3.96 5.85 9.02
N ALA A 68 -4.13 6.44 10.20
CA ALA A 68 -3.96 5.71 11.45
C ALA A 68 -4.93 4.52 11.54
N ALA A 69 -6.19 4.71 11.16
CA ALA A 69 -7.17 3.65 11.15
C ALA A 69 -6.81 2.53 10.20
N SER A 70 -6.27 2.86 9.02
CA SER A 70 -5.84 1.86 8.06
C SER A 70 -4.67 1.04 8.59
N GLY A 71 -3.74 1.68 9.30
CA GLY A 71 -2.62 0.99 9.94
C GLY A 71 -3.06 0.03 11.04
N GLU A 72 -4.00 0.46 11.88
CA GLU A 72 -4.59 -0.40 12.90
C GLU A 72 -5.30 -1.61 12.29
N ASN A 73 -6.02 -1.38 11.19
CA ASN A 73 -6.68 -2.47 10.49
C ASN A 73 -5.66 -3.47 9.94
N LEU A 74 -4.59 -2.97 9.30
CA LEU A 74 -3.54 -3.83 8.77
C LEU A 74 -2.89 -4.65 9.88
N GLN A 75 -2.64 -4.04 11.03
CA GLN A 75 -2.07 -4.71 12.18
C GLN A 75 -3.02 -5.78 12.73
N SER A 76 -4.32 -5.54 12.69
CA SER A 76 -5.32 -6.43 13.30
C SER A 76 -5.33 -7.84 12.70
N PHE A 77 -4.91 -8.00 11.45
CA PHE A 77 -4.81 -9.32 10.83
C PHE A 77 -3.36 -9.72 10.52
N GLY A 78 -2.37 -9.06 11.14
CA GLY A 78 -0.97 -9.41 11.01
C GLY A 78 -0.30 -8.92 9.73
N GLY A 79 -0.98 -8.10 8.95
CA GLY A 79 -0.43 -7.61 7.69
C GLY A 79 0.79 -6.72 7.86
N ILE A 80 0.86 -5.99 8.98
CA ILE A 80 1.97 -5.06 9.23
C ILE A 80 3.32 -5.77 9.30
N ASP A 81 3.33 -6.98 9.86
CA ASP A 81 4.56 -7.76 9.99
C ASP A 81 5.06 -8.30 8.65
N LEU A 82 4.20 -8.31 7.65
CA LEU A 82 4.51 -8.81 6.32
C LEU A 82 4.73 -7.69 5.32
N ALA A 83 4.62 -6.43 5.76
CA ALA A 83 4.64 -5.28 4.89
C ALA A 83 5.99 -4.57 4.91
N THR A 84 6.35 -4.02 3.77
CA THR A 84 7.41 -3.03 3.62
C THR A 84 6.76 -1.79 3.05
N MET A 85 6.98 -0.63 3.67
CA MET A 85 6.39 0.63 3.23
C MET A 85 7.47 1.66 2.99
N PHE A 86 7.27 2.45 1.95
CA PHE A 86 8.16 3.57 1.66
C PHE A 86 7.40 4.61 0.86
N THR A 87 7.94 5.81 0.82
CA THR A 87 7.42 6.85 -0.06
C THR A 87 8.37 7.04 -1.22
N ALA A 88 7.83 7.46 -2.35
CA ALA A 88 8.62 7.69 -3.55
C ALA A 88 8.05 8.89 -4.31
N GLU A 89 8.92 9.57 -5.02
CA GLU A 89 8.53 10.65 -5.90
C GLU A 89 8.50 10.12 -7.32
N VAL A 90 7.42 10.43 -8.03
CA VAL A 90 7.33 10.06 -9.45
C VAL A 90 8.23 11.02 -10.22
N VAL A 91 9.24 10.47 -10.85
CA VAL A 91 10.19 11.24 -11.67
C VAL A 91 9.90 10.92 -13.13
N GLU A 92 9.50 11.94 -13.88
CA GLU A 92 9.26 11.74 -15.30
C GLU A 92 10.57 11.42 -16.01
N PRO A 93 10.56 10.47 -16.95
CA PRO A 93 11.76 10.21 -17.72
C PRO A 93 12.11 11.45 -18.53
N PRO A 94 13.42 11.69 -18.78
CA PRO A 94 13.83 12.82 -19.62
C PRO A 94 13.16 12.73 -20.97
N ALA A 95 12.81 13.91 -21.51
CA ALA A 95 12.22 14.02 -22.84
C ALA A 95 13.25 13.57 -23.88
N GLY A 96 12.79 12.86 -24.86
CA GLY A 96 13.70 12.45 -25.94
C GLY A 96 13.69 11.02 -26.23
#